data_ac4b00486fc403733bc6ffd07ef94673
#
_entry.id   ac4b00486fc403733bc6ffd07ef94673
#
_cell.length_a   1.000
_cell.length_b   1.000
_cell.length_c   1.000
_cell.angle_alpha   90.00
_cell.angle_beta   90.00
_cell.angle_gamma   90.00
#
_symmetry.space_group_name_H-M   'P 1'
#
loop_
_entity.id
_entity.type
_entity.pdbx_description
1 polymer ?
#
loop_
_entity_poly.entity_id
_entity_poly.type
_entity_poly.pdbx_seq_one_letter_code
_entity_poly.pdbx_strand_id
1 'polypeptide(L)'
;MELPCPRQIIAARGLLGISQQTLSESSGVSIAALKRFEAKADQSSEKLNTRVGTISKLTNYLSGRGIAFLSHRDFKGVILKDL
;
A
#
# COMPACT_ATOMS: atom_id res chain seq x y z
N MET A 1 2.78 -11.16 -10.76
CA MET A 1 2.45 -10.75 -9.37
C MET A 1 1.57 -9.52 -9.41
N GLU A 2 0.48 -9.56 -8.69
CA GLU A 2 -0.44 -8.44 -8.65
C GLU A 2 0.00 -7.40 -7.64
N LEU A 3 0.01 -6.13 -8.04
CA LEU A 3 0.39 -5.05 -7.13
C LEU A 3 -0.78 -4.67 -6.24
N PRO A 4 -0.54 -4.29 -4.98
CA PRO A 4 -1.63 -3.86 -4.11
C PRO A 4 -2.29 -2.58 -4.62
N CYS A 5 -3.59 -2.47 -4.39
CA CYS A 5 -4.34 -1.28 -4.76
C CYS A 5 -4.29 -0.25 -3.61
N PRO A 6 -4.70 1.00 -3.88
CA PRO A 6 -4.66 2.03 -2.83
C PRO A 6 -5.39 1.65 -1.54
N ARG A 7 -6.55 0.98 -1.63
CA ARG A 7 -7.28 0.57 -0.42
C ARG A 7 -6.48 -0.39 0.44
N GLN A 8 -5.71 -1.27 -0.19
CA GLN A 8 -4.86 -2.21 0.56
C GLN A 8 -3.74 -1.46 1.30
N ILE A 9 -3.18 -0.44 0.70
CA ILE A 9 -2.14 0.37 1.36
C ILE A 9 -2.74 1.14 2.55
N ILE A 10 -3.92 1.73 2.37
CA ILE A 10 -4.63 2.44 3.45
C ILE A 10 -4.93 1.46 4.59
N ALA A 11 -5.44 0.27 4.28
CA ALA A 11 -5.75 -0.74 5.28
C ALA A 11 -4.49 -1.21 6.01
N ALA A 12 -3.38 -1.39 5.30
CA ALA A 12 -2.11 -1.78 5.91
C ALA A 12 -1.63 -0.73 6.90
N ARG A 13 -1.73 0.56 6.55
CA ARG A 13 -1.40 1.64 7.48
C ARG A 13 -2.27 1.57 8.73
N GLY A 14 -3.57 1.31 8.53
CA GLY A 14 -4.50 1.18 9.65
C GLY A 14 -4.13 0.03 10.58
N LEU A 15 -3.75 -1.10 10.02
CA LEU A 15 -3.32 -2.25 10.82
C LEU A 15 -2.07 -1.96 11.63
N LEU A 16 -1.13 -1.21 11.07
CA LEU A 16 0.11 -0.84 11.76
C LEU A 16 -0.05 0.39 12.64
N GLY A 17 -1.14 1.13 12.50
CA GLY A 17 -1.37 2.35 13.25
C GLY A 17 -0.42 3.49 12.88
N ILE A 18 0.00 3.55 11.63
CA ILE A 18 0.94 4.59 11.17
C ILE A 18 0.27 5.60 10.24
N SER A 19 0.78 6.83 10.27
CA SER A 19 0.29 7.92 9.43
C SER A 19 0.87 7.84 8.03
N GLN A 20 0.29 8.63 7.12
CA GLN A 20 0.89 8.81 5.79
C GLN A 20 2.31 9.35 5.88
N GLN A 21 2.53 10.30 6.81
CA GLN A 21 3.86 10.88 6.99
C GLN A 21 4.87 9.82 7.38
N THR A 22 4.53 8.97 8.33
CA THR A 22 5.42 7.89 8.77
C THR A 22 5.70 6.91 7.62
N LEU A 23 4.67 6.52 6.90
CA LEU A 23 4.85 5.61 5.76
C LEU A 23 5.73 6.24 4.69
N SER A 24 5.51 7.51 4.38
CA SER A 24 6.34 8.25 3.43
C SER A 24 7.81 8.22 3.83
N GLU A 25 8.11 8.61 5.07
CA GLU A 25 9.48 8.67 5.56
C GLU A 25 10.16 7.31 5.58
N SER A 26 9.42 6.28 5.96
CA SER A 26 9.98 4.94 6.12
C SER A 26 10.14 4.19 4.80
N SER A 27 9.26 4.44 3.84
CA SER A 27 9.29 3.72 2.56
C SER A 27 10.17 4.39 1.50
N GLY A 28 10.48 5.67 1.69
CA GLY A 28 11.20 6.45 0.69
C GLY A 28 10.30 7.01 -0.41
N VAL A 29 8.98 6.95 -0.23
CA VAL A 29 8.01 7.51 -1.16
C VAL A 29 7.63 8.90 -0.67
N SER A 30 7.64 9.92 -1.54
CA SER A 30 7.31 11.27 -1.11
C SER A 30 5.86 11.33 -0.61
N ILE A 31 5.61 12.24 0.34
CA ILE A 31 4.26 12.39 0.90
C ILE A 31 3.26 12.81 -0.19
N ALA A 32 3.68 13.61 -1.15
CA ALA A 32 2.80 14.02 -2.25
C ALA A 32 2.40 12.83 -3.12
N ALA A 33 3.36 11.95 -3.43
CA ALA A 33 3.08 10.76 -4.23
C ALA A 33 2.16 9.80 -3.48
N LEU A 34 2.40 9.62 -2.17
CA LEU A 34 1.57 8.74 -1.35
C LEU A 34 0.14 9.27 -1.25
N LYS A 35 -0.02 10.57 -1.01
CA LYS A 35 -1.34 11.18 -0.94
C LYS A 35 -2.11 11.03 -2.26
N ARG A 36 -1.43 11.22 -3.39
CA ARG A 36 -2.06 11.04 -4.70
C ARG A 36 -2.48 9.60 -4.92
N PHE A 37 -1.64 8.66 -4.52
CA PHE A 37 -1.95 7.24 -4.66
C PHE A 37 -3.17 6.86 -3.81
N GLU A 38 -3.18 7.25 -2.54
CA GLU A 38 -4.29 6.91 -1.64
C GLU A 38 -5.59 7.62 -2.01
N ALA A 39 -5.51 8.80 -2.62
CA ALA A 39 -6.69 9.52 -3.07
C ALA A 39 -7.43 8.78 -4.19
N LYS A 40 -6.79 7.82 -4.84
CA LYS A 40 -7.40 7.02 -5.91
C LYS A 40 -7.94 5.70 -5.37
N ALA A 41 -8.43 5.70 -4.12
CA ALA A 41 -8.85 4.48 -3.43
C ALA A 41 -9.90 3.67 -4.18
N ASP A 42 -10.75 4.33 -4.98
CA ASP A 42 -11.81 3.66 -5.73
C ASP A 42 -11.37 3.10 -7.08
N GLN A 43 -10.10 3.28 -7.44
CA GLN A 43 -9.59 2.80 -8.73
C GLN A 43 -8.81 1.51 -8.56
N SER A 44 -8.90 0.64 -9.55
CA SER A 44 -8.07 -0.55 -9.60
C SER A 44 -6.64 -0.15 -9.94
N SER A 45 -5.67 -0.96 -9.54
CA SER A 45 -4.27 -0.70 -9.84
C SER A 45 -3.99 -0.62 -11.34
N GLU A 46 -4.78 -1.28 -12.17
CA GLU A 46 -4.65 -1.24 -13.63
C GLU A 46 -4.93 0.14 -14.22
N LYS A 47 -5.76 0.93 -13.55
CA LYS A 47 -6.15 2.27 -14.01
C LYS A 47 -5.32 3.37 -13.37
N LEU A 48 -4.38 3.00 -12.49
CA LEU A 48 -3.56 3.97 -11.80
C LEU A 48 -2.39 4.39 -12.67
N ASN A 49 -2.11 5.69 -12.68
CA ASN A 49 -0.96 6.26 -13.35
C ASN A 49 0.23 6.34 -12.38
N THR A 50 0.33 5.38 -11.48
CA THR A 50 1.36 5.35 -10.46
C THR A 50 2.50 4.45 -10.94
N ARG A 51 3.72 4.91 -10.76
CA ARG A 51 4.91 4.14 -11.14
C ARG A 51 5.01 2.87 -10.31
N VAL A 52 5.37 1.77 -10.97
CA VAL A 52 5.57 0.48 -10.30
C VAL A 52 6.60 0.62 -9.17
N GLY A 53 7.65 1.40 -9.37
CA GLY A 53 8.67 1.63 -8.35
C GLY A 53 8.12 2.23 -7.07
N THR A 54 7.14 3.15 -7.18
CA THR A 54 6.49 3.75 -6.02
C THR A 54 5.74 2.68 -5.22
N ILE A 55 4.95 1.86 -5.92
CA ILE A 55 4.17 0.79 -5.28
C ILE A 55 5.11 -0.24 -4.64
N SER A 56 6.20 -0.58 -5.33
CA SER A 56 7.17 -1.54 -4.81
C SER A 56 7.84 -1.06 -3.52
N LYS A 57 8.17 0.22 -3.42
CA LYS A 57 8.76 0.78 -2.20
C LYS A 57 7.79 0.67 -1.02
N LEU A 58 6.51 0.98 -1.25
CA LEU A 58 5.49 0.84 -0.23
C LEU A 58 5.34 -0.61 0.20
N THR A 59 5.23 -1.50 -0.78
CA THR A 59 5.06 -2.93 -0.53
C THR A 59 6.23 -3.51 0.24
N ASN A 60 7.45 -3.17 -0.15
CA ASN A 60 8.66 -3.69 0.52
C ASN A 60 8.70 -3.28 1.98
N TYR A 61 8.43 -2.01 2.27
CA TYR A 61 8.42 -1.57 3.66
C TYR A 61 7.33 -2.26 4.47
N LEU A 62 6.10 -2.29 3.93
CA LEU A 62 4.97 -2.87 4.65
C LEU A 62 5.15 -4.38 4.86
N SER A 63 5.66 -5.09 3.86
CA SER A 63 5.95 -6.52 4.00
C SER A 63 6.99 -6.76 5.08
N GLY A 64 8.00 -5.90 5.19
CA GLY A 64 9.00 -5.97 6.25
C GLY A 64 8.43 -5.74 7.63
N ARG A 65 7.25 -5.11 7.73
CA ARG A 65 6.55 -4.88 9.00
C ARG A 65 5.49 -5.94 9.28
N GLY A 66 5.45 -7.01 8.50
CA GLY A 66 4.54 -8.12 8.73
C GLY A 66 3.23 -8.08 7.94
N ILE A 67 3.09 -7.14 7.03
CA ILE A 67 1.89 -7.05 6.20
C ILE A 67 1.97 -8.05 5.05
N ALA A 68 0.90 -8.82 4.86
CA ALA A 68 0.71 -9.64 3.67
C ALA A 68 -0.49 -9.12 2.89
N PHE A 69 -0.32 -8.98 1.58
CA PHE A 69 -1.39 -8.51 0.69
C PHE A 69 -2.04 -9.72 0.04
N LEU A 70 -3.38 -9.73 0.08
CA LEU A 70 -4.17 -10.81 -0.48
C LEU A 70 -4.92 -10.30 -1.69
N SER A 71 -4.91 -11.08 -2.75
CA SER A 71 -5.65 -10.72 -3.96
C SER A 71 -6.30 -11.97 -4.54
N HIS A 72 -7.60 -11.87 -4.78
CA HIS A 72 -8.40 -12.94 -5.36
C HIS A 72 -9.40 -12.27 -6.30
N ARG A 73 -9.96 -13.05 -7.24
CA ARG A 73 -10.92 -12.48 -8.18
C ARG A 73 -12.10 -11.80 -7.48
N ASP A 74 -12.48 -12.28 -6.30
CA ASP A 74 -13.67 -11.83 -5.58
C ASP A 74 -13.36 -10.88 -4.42
N PHE A 75 -12.09 -10.75 -4.02
CA PHE A 75 -11.73 -9.90 -2.90
C PHE A 75 -10.27 -9.47 -2.95
N LYS A 76 -9.99 -8.39 -2.24
CA LYS A 76 -8.64 -7.94 -1.92
C LYS A 76 -8.58 -7.66 -0.43
N GLY A 77 -7.45 -7.96 0.16
CA GLY A 77 -7.32 -7.77 1.60
C GLY A 77 -5.88 -7.62 2.03
N VAL A 78 -5.72 -7.40 3.33
CA VAL A 78 -4.42 -7.33 3.96
C VAL A 78 -4.50 -8.04 5.31
N ILE A 79 -3.40 -8.65 5.72
CA ILE A 79 -3.28 -9.20 7.06
C ILE A 79 -1.96 -8.76 7.67
N LEU A 80 -1.97 -8.58 8.99
CA LEU A 80 -0.77 -8.32 9.76
C LEU A 80 -0.39 -9.61 10.47
N LYS A 81 0.79 -10.12 10.16
CA LYS A 81 1.29 -11.33 10.78
C LYS A 81 1.84 -11.02 12.16
N ASP A 82 1.59 -11.92 13.08
CA ASP A 82 2.25 -11.89 14.38
C ASP A 82 3.71 -12.30 14.18
N LEU A 83 4.60 -11.44 14.61
CA LEU A 83 6.04 -11.69 14.48
C LEU A 83 6.65 -12.16 15.80
#